data_f4ae006777fc6e25d149772963e5194c
#
_entry.id   f4ae006777fc6e25d149772963e5194c
#
_cell.length_a   1.000
_cell.length_b   1.000
_cell.length_c   1.000
_cell.angle_alpha   90.00
_cell.angle_beta   90.00
_cell.angle_gamma   90.00
#
_symmetry.space_group_name_H-M   'P 1'
#
loop_
_entity.id
_entity.type
_entity.pdbx_description
1 polymer ?
#
loop_
_entity_poly.entity_id
_entity_poly.type
_entity_poly.pdbx_seq_one_letter_code
_entity_poly.pdbx_strand_id
1 'polypeptide(L)'
;RMQMSEKILQFLSGPARETPFLVLDLDLVVERYREVKNALPDIDVYYAIKANPADEIVTALADEGSCFDVASIPEMEACVRLGISSDQMSYGHTIKKESDIAKAHAAGIDLFAFDSAAEMEKLGRAAPGSRVFCRLVTKGEGADWPLSKKFGCQVEIAEDLLARAKDYGLQPHGIS
;
A
#
# COMPACT_ATOMS: atom_id res chain seq x y z
N ARG A 1 10.92 -3.94 23.63
CA ARG A 1 11.35 -2.53 23.78
C ARG A 1 12.10 -2.17 22.52
N MET A 2 11.59 -1.20 21.76
CA MET A 2 12.29 -0.64 20.61
C MET A 2 13.54 0.08 21.14
N GLN A 3 14.73 -0.41 20.80
CA GLN A 3 15.99 0.18 21.20
C GLN A 3 16.31 1.31 20.20
N MET A 4 16.53 2.52 20.70
CA MET A 4 16.97 3.64 19.85
C MET A 4 18.35 3.34 19.27
N SER A 5 18.56 3.65 17.99
CA SER A 5 19.88 3.51 17.38
C SER A 5 20.90 4.48 18.01
N GLU A 6 22.18 4.13 17.94
CA GLU A 6 23.26 5.01 18.40
C GLU A 6 23.25 6.35 17.67
N LYS A 7 22.90 6.36 16.37
CA LYS A 7 22.74 7.59 15.59
C LYS A 7 21.66 8.52 16.15
N ILE A 8 20.49 7.97 16.52
CA ILE A 8 19.41 8.74 17.16
C ILE A 8 19.89 9.30 18.52
N LEU A 9 20.54 8.49 19.34
CA LEU A 9 21.07 8.94 20.63
C LEU A 9 22.11 10.05 20.47
N GLN A 10 23.03 9.91 19.53
CA GLN A 10 24.03 10.94 19.21
C GLN A 10 23.37 12.23 18.70
N PHE A 11 22.38 12.14 17.83
CA PHE A 11 21.63 13.29 17.34
C PHE A 11 20.90 14.03 18.46
N LEU A 12 20.27 13.31 19.40
CA LEU A 12 19.56 13.88 20.54
C LEU A 12 20.48 14.48 21.60
N SER A 13 21.73 14.01 21.68
CA SER A 13 22.78 14.57 22.58
C SER A 13 23.41 15.83 22.02
N GLY A 14 23.12 16.22 20.79
CA GLY A 14 23.61 17.42 20.13
C GLY A 14 22.95 18.72 20.62
N PRO A 15 23.12 19.84 19.88
CA PRO A 15 22.56 21.12 20.27
C PRO A 15 21.05 21.08 20.47
N ALA A 16 20.54 21.86 21.41
CA ALA A 16 19.11 21.99 21.66
C ALA A 16 18.37 22.42 20.36
N ARG A 17 17.23 21.80 20.08
CA ARG A 17 16.38 22.07 18.93
C ARG A 17 15.00 22.49 19.42
N GLU A 18 14.33 23.27 18.57
CA GLU A 18 12.94 23.60 18.81
C GLU A 18 12.07 22.33 18.77
N THR A 19 11.20 22.18 19.76
CA THR A 19 10.27 21.05 19.86
C THR A 19 8.83 21.48 19.53
N PRO A 20 7.96 20.58 19.01
CA PRO A 20 8.23 19.15 18.76
C PRO A 20 8.97 18.87 17.44
N PHE A 21 9.78 17.81 17.39
CA PHE A 21 10.39 17.30 16.16
C PHE A 21 10.40 15.77 16.16
N LEU A 22 10.44 15.20 14.97
CA LEU A 22 10.55 13.75 14.74
C LEU A 22 11.97 13.44 14.22
N VAL A 23 12.57 12.38 14.77
CA VAL A 23 13.86 11.87 14.29
C VAL A 23 13.63 10.50 13.66
N LEU A 24 14.09 10.36 12.43
CA LEU A 24 14.03 9.11 11.68
C LEU A 24 15.45 8.67 11.32
N ASP A 25 15.75 7.40 11.53
CA ASP A 25 16.98 6.77 11.08
C ASP A 25 16.70 5.99 9.79
N LEU A 26 17.08 6.57 8.65
CA LEU A 26 16.81 5.96 7.34
C LEU A 26 17.57 4.64 7.13
N ASP A 27 18.75 4.47 7.76
CA ASP A 27 19.47 3.20 7.66
C ASP A 27 18.66 2.07 8.29
N LEU A 28 17.97 2.33 9.41
CA LEU A 28 17.07 1.35 10.02
C LEU A 28 15.85 1.05 9.15
N VAL A 29 15.31 2.04 8.45
CA VAL A 29 14.20 1.82 7.51
C VAL A 29 14.63 0.86 6.40
N VAL A 30 15.78 1.11 5.78
CA VAL A 30 16.36 0.27 4.74
C VAL A 30 16.71 -1.12 5.26
N GLU A 31 17.28 -1.21 6.46
CA GLU A 31 17.60 -2.50 7.10
C GLU A 31 16.34 -3.35 7.29
N ARG A 32 15.24 -2.77 7.78
CA ARG A 32 13.97 -3.50 7.96
C ARG A 32 13.37 -3.96 6.63
N TYR A 33 13.46 -3.14 5.60
CA TYR A 33 13.05 -3.57 4.25
C TYR A 33 13.87 -4.78 3.77
N ARG A 34 15.19 -4.71 3.90
CA ARG A 34 16.10 -5.79 3.49
C ARG A 34 15.88 -7.08 4.29
N GLU A 35 15.58 -6.98 5.58
CA GLU A 35 15.21 -8.15 6.41
C GLU A 35 13.99 -8.87 5.82
N VAL A 36 12.93 -8.14 5.43
CA VAL A 36 11.73 -8.73 4.82
C VAL A 36 12.08 -9.37 3.47
N LYS A 37 12.82 -8.68 2.61
CA LYS A 37 13.24 -9.21 1.30
C LYS A 37 14.13 -10.45 1.43
N ASN A 38 15.02 -10.48 2.40
CA ASN A 38 15.89 -11.63 2.65
C ASN A 38 15.12 -12.84 3.18
N ALA A 39 14.11 -12.61 4.02
CA ALA A 39 13.25 -13.67 4.54
C ALA A 39 12.30 -14.23 3.47
N LEU A 40 11.88 -13.40 2.53
CA LEU A 40 10.92 -13.70 1.48
C LEU A 40 11.42 -13.16 0.12
N PRO A 41 12.44 -13.79 -0.48
CA PRO A 41 13.15 -13.23 -1.66
C PRO A 41 12.27 -13.14 -2.92
N ASP A 42 11.29 -14.03 -3.05
CA ASP A 42 10.44 -14.16 -4.23
C ASP A 42 9.17 -13.30 -4.21
N ILE A 43 9.00 -12.42 -3.19
CA ILE A 43 7.85 -11.51 -3.11
C ILE A 43 8.24 -10.07 -3.44
N ASP A 44 7.27 -9.31 -3.94
CA ASP A 44 7.35 -7.86 -4.00
C ASP A 44 6.79 -7.26 -2.70
N VAL A 45 7.54 -6.33 -2.11
CA VAL A 45 7.12 -5.62 -0.90
C VAL A 45 6.45 -4.32 -1.30
N TYR A 46 5.18 -4.15 -0.94
CA TYR A 46 4.43 -2.92 -1.14
C TYR A 46 4.40 -2.11 0.14
N TYR A 47 5.18 -1.05 0.20
CA TYR A 47 5.17 -0.13 1.35
C TYR A 47 3.91 0.73 1.35
N ALA A 48 3.13 0.67 2.42
CA ALA A 48 1.93 1.50 2.56
C ALA A 48 2.30 2.95 2.89
N ILE A 49 2.10 3.88 1.96
CA ILE A 49 2.45 5.31 2.07
C ILE A 49 1.84 5.96 3.32
N LYS A 50 0.62 5.58 3.69
CA LYS A 50 -0.05 6.07 4.90
C LYS A 50 0.70 5.83 6.21
N ALA A 51 1.64 4.88 6.25
CA ALA A 51 2.43 4.59 7.45
C ALA A 51 3.38 5.75 7.79
N ASN A 52 4.10 6.26 6.79
CA ASN A 52 4.86 7.50 6.86
C ASN A 52 5.17 7.99 5.43
N PRO A 53 4.54 9.09 4.99
CA PRO A 53 4.67 9.60 3.61
C PRO A 53 5.89 10.50 3.39
N ALA A 54 6.86 10.56 4.32
CA ALA A 54 8.03 11.42 4.18
C ALA A 54 8.81 11.06 2.90
N ASP A 55 9.14 12.07 2.10
CA ASP A 55 9.81 11.90 0.82
C ASP A 55 11.11 11.11 0.96
N GLU A 56 11.86 11.34 2.04
CA GLU A 56 13.12 10.66 2.35
C GLU A 56 12.94 9.15 2.56
N ILE A 57 11.86 8.74 3.23
CA ILE A 57 11.54 7.31 3.45
C ILE A 57 11.14 6.68 2.12
N VAL A 58 10.24 7.31 1.40
CA VAL A 58 9.72 6.80 0.13
C VAL A 58 10.86 6.65 -0.88
N THR A 59 11.73 7.67 -0.98
CA THR A 59 12.91 7.62 -1.87
C THR A 59 13.88 6.51 -1.46
N ALA A 60 14.22 6.40 -0.17
CA ALA A 60 15.14 5.38 0.32
C ALA A 60 14.62 3.95 0.04
N LEU A 61 13.31 3.73 0.19
CA LEU A 61 12.68 2.44 -0.12
C LEU A 61 12.59 2.19 -1.64
N ALA A 62 12.35 3.24 -2.45
CA ALA A 62 12.35 3.13 -3.90
C ALA A 62 13.74 2.73 -4.44
N ASP A 63 14.81 3.30 -3.89
CA ASP A 63 16.20 2.95 -4.23
C ASP A 63 16.54 1.47 -3.92
N GLU A 64 15.86 0.88 -2.94
CA GLU A 64 15.96 -0.54 -2.62
C GLU A 64 15.05 -1.44 -3.49
N GLY A 65 14.25 -0.87 -4.38
CA GLY A 65 13.33 -1.60 -5.25
C GLY A 65 11.98 -1.96 -4.63
N SER A 66 11.54 -1.22 -3.60
CA SER A 66 10.20 -1.38 -3.03
C SER A 66 9.13 -0.97 -4.02
N CYS A 67 8.00 -1.66 -3.96
CA CYS A 67 6.72 -1.18 -4.49
C CYS A 67 5.97 -0.38 -3.42
N PHE A 68 4.86 0.28 -3.80
CA PHE A 68 4.13 1.18 -2.93
C PHE A 68 2.63 0.94 -3.00
N ASP A 69 1.99 0.90 -1.84
CA ASP A 69 0.54 0.81 -1.72
C ASP A 69 -0.02 2.18 -1.38
N VAL A 70 -0.81 2.74 -2.32
CA VAL A 70 -1.47 4.03 -2.17
C VAL A 70 -2.94 3.84 -1.85
N ALA A 71 -3.49 4.71 -1.01
CA ALA A 71 -4.89 4.68 -0.59
C ALA A 71 -5.68 5.91 -1.07
N SER A 72 -5.03 6.86 -1.75
CA SER A 72 -5.63 8.10 -2.22
C SER A 72 -4.86 8.70 -3.39
N ILE A 73 -5.52 9.61 -4.13
CA ILE A 73 -4.88 10.34 -5.23
C ILE A 73 -3.68 11.18 -4.74
N PRO A 74 -3.75 11.93 -3.63
CA PRO A 74 -2.57 12.65 -3.12
C PRO A 74 -1.36 11.74 -2.82
N GLU A 75 -1.58 10.53 -2.30
CA GLU A 75 -0.50 9.55 -2.08
C GLU A 75 0.12 9.08 -3.40
N MET A 76 -0.73 8.78 -4.40
CA MET A 76 -0.28 8.46 -5.76
C MET A 76 0.55 9.60 -6.36
N GLU A 77 0.05 10.83 -6.30
CA GLU A 77 0.74 12.02 -6.82
C GLU A 77 2.08 12.26 -6.13
N ALA A 78 2.20 11.97 -4.83
CA ALA A 78 3.46 12.03 -4.11
C ALA A 78 4.47 10.99 -4.66
N CYS A 79 4.05 9.76 -4.91
CA CYS A 79 4.89 8.73 -5.53
C CYS A 79 5.34 9.14 -6.94
N VAL A 80 4.41 9.63 -7.78
CA VAL A 80 4.72 10.10 -9.15
C VAL A 80 5.72 11.25 -9.13
N ARG A 81 5.55 12.22 -8.22
CA ARG A 81 6.48 13.35 -8.02
C ARG A 81 7.90 12.89 -7.67
N LEU A 82 8.03 11.79 -6.96
CA LEU A 82 9.31 11.17 -6.59
C LEU A 82 9.88 10.25 -7.69
N GLY A 83 9.21 10.17 -8.86
CA GLY A 83 9.68 9.39 -9.99
C GLY A 83 9.39 7.89 -9.90
N ILE A 84 8.52 7.47 -8.97
CA ILE A 84 8.11 6.06 -8.84
C ILE A 84 7.21 5.69 -10.01
N SER A 85 7.54 4.59 -10.66
CA SER A 85 6.77 4.08 -11.81
C SER A 85 5.42 3.51 -11.38
N SER A 86 4.41 3.64 -12.24
CA SER A 86 3.04 3.19 -11.97
C SER A 86 2.92 1.68 -11.79
N ASP A 87 3.78 0.89 -12.43
CA ASP A 87 3.85 -0.56 -12.29
C ASP A 87 4.39 -1.01 -10.91
N GLN A 88 5.02 -0.09 -10.17
CA GLN A 88 5.43 -0.27 -8.78
C GLN A 88 4.34 0.15 -7.77
N MET A 89 3.14 0.52 -8.22
CA MET A 89 2.08 0.99 -7.35
C MET A 89 0.86 0.06 -7.35
N SER A 90 0.25 -0.14 -6.17
CA SER A 90 -1.09 -0.70 -6.00
C SER A 90 -2.01 0.34 -5.39
N TYR A 91 -3.29 0.31 -5.74
CA TYR A 91 -4.31 1.10 -5.05
C TYR A 91 -5.06 0.21 -4.06
N GLY A 92 -4.59 0.17 -2.79
CA GLY A 92 -5.02 -0.80 -1.78
C GLY A 92 -6.28 -0.43 -1.00
N HIS A 93 -6.87 0.75 -1.22
CA HIS A 93 -8.14 1.11 -0.59
C HIS A 93 -9.30 0.42 -1.31
N THR A 94 -10.15 -0.31 -0.56
CA THR A 94 -11.25 -1.08 -1.15
C THR A 94 -12.46 -0.23 -1.57
N ILE A 95 -12.56 1.02 -1.11
CA ILE A 95 -13.62 1.96 -1.48
C ILE A 95 -12.99 3.21 -2.09
N LYS A 96 -13.29 3.46 -3.37
CA LYS A 96 -12.71 4.58 -4.13
C LYS A 96 -13.81 5.35 -4.85
N LYS A 97 -13.62 6.66 -5.05
CA LYS A 97 -14.46 7.42 -5.99
C LYS A 97 -14.16 6.92 -7.41
N GLU A 98 -15.18 6.82 -8.24
CA GLU A 98 -14.99 6.40 -9.65
C GLU A 98 -14.04 7.34 -10.41
N SER A 99 -14.09 8.65 -10.11
CA SER A 99 -13.14 9.63 -10.64
C SER A 99 -11.69 9.39 -10.22
N ASP A 100 -11.47 8.88 -9.00
CA ASP A 100 -10.13 8.59 -8.49
C ASP A 100 -9.57 7.30 -9.13
N ILE A 101 -10.44 6.31 -9.35
CA ILE A 101 -10.10 5.10 -10.12
C ILE A 101 -9.64 5.51 -11.54
N ALA A 102 -10.43 6.33 -12.21
CA ALA A 102 -10.10 6.79 -13.58
C ALA A 102 -8.77 7.56 -13.63
N LYS A 103 -8.50 8.42 -12.64
CA LYS A 103 -7.22 9.16 -12.53
C LYS A 103 -6.04 8.23 -12.30
N ALA A 104 -6.17 7.28 -11.38
CA ALA A 104 -5.12 6.32 -11.09
C ALA A 104 -4.82 5.44 -12.29
N HIS A 105 -5.85 4.96 -12.99
CA HIS A 105 -5.71 4.18 -14.21
C HIS A 105 -5.07 4.99 -15.34
N ALA A 106 -5.48 6.26 -15.54
CA ALA A 106 -4.86 7.16 -16.53
C ALA A 106 -3.38 7.45 -16.21
N ALA A 107 -2.98 7.41 -14.94
CA ALA A 107 -1.58 7.50 -14.50
C ALA A 107 -0.81 6.18 -14.68
N GLY A 108 -1.47 5.09 -15.12
CA GLY A 108 -0.86 3.80 -15.39
C GLY A 108 -0.94 2.78 -14.26
N ILE A 109 -1.62 3.08 -13.14
CA ILE A 109 -1.87 2.07 -12.10
C ILE A 109 -2.88 1.06 -12.62
N ASP A 110 -2.55 -0.20 -12.54
CA ASP A 110 -3.38 -1.31 -13.02
C ASP A 110 -3.70 -2.37 -11.95
N LEU A 111 -3.29 -2.15 -10.69
CA LEU A 111 -3.50 -3.08 -9.59
C LEU A 111 -4.37 -2.43 -8.49
N PHE A 112 -5.62 -2.92 -8.35
CA PHE A 112 -6.62 -2.32 -7.46
C PHE A 112 -7.21 -3.32 -6.48
N ALA A 113 -7.35 -2.90 -5.22
CA ALA A 113 -8.10 -3.63 -4.20
C ALA A 113 -9.61 -3.39 -4.35
N PHE A 114 -10.41 -4.41 -4.03
CA PHE A 114 -11.86 -4.31 -3.90
C PHE A 114 -12.39 -5.33 -2.89
N ASP A 115 -13.63 -5.19 -2.43
CA ASP A 115 -14.30 -6.11 -1.50
C ASP A 115 -15.82 -6.18 -1.69
N SER A 116 -16.34 -5.62 -2.79
CA SER A 116 -17.78 -5.59 -3.08
C SER A 116 -18.08 -5.56 -4.58
N ALA A 117 -19.27 -6.02 -4.96
CA ALA A 117 -19.74 -5.96 -6.34
C ALA A 117 -19.82 -4.53 -6.87
N ALA A 118 -20.30 -3.59 -6.06
CA ALA A 118 -20.40 -2.18 -6.44
C ALA A 118 -19.02 -1.56 -6.76
N GLU A 119 -17.99 -1.94 -6.01
CA GLU A 119 -16.63 -1.49 -6.30
C GLU A 119 -16.07 -2.14 -7.57
N MET A 120 -16.31 -3.43 -7.76
CA MET A 120 -15.93 -4.16 -8.98
C MET A 120 -16.55 -3.53 -10.24
N GLU A 121 -17.83 -3.15 -10.17
CA GLU A 121 -18.53 -2.46 -11.26
C GLU A 121 -17.89 -1.10 -11.61
N LYS A 122 -17.52 -0.31 -10.58
CA LYS A 122 -16.80 0.96 -10.79
C LYS A 122 -15.45 0.74 -11.45
N LEU A 123 -14.70 -0.27 -10.98
CA LEU A 123 -13.40 -0.63 -11.56
C LEU A 123 -13.55 -1.04 -13.03
N GLY A 124 -14.55 -1.86 -13.37
CA GLY A 124 -14.83 -2.25 -14.76
C GLY A 124 -15.10 -1.07 -15.67
N ARG A 125 -15.83 -0.05 -15.17
CA ARG A 125 -16.12 1.18 -15.97
C ARG A 125 -14.93 2.14 -16.06
N ALA A 126 -14.20 2.34 -14.95
CA ALA A 126 -13.21 3.42 -14.82
C ALA A 126 -11.75 2.96 -15.03
N ALA A 127 -11.48 1.67 -14.94
CA ALA A 127 -10.15 1.06 -15.09
C ALA A 127 -10.23 -0.29 -15.84
N PRO A 128 -10.80 -0.34 -17.05
CA PRO A 128 -10.93 -1.60 -17.79
C PRO A 128 -9.56 -2.22 -18.06
N GLY A 129 -9.48 -3.55 -17.98
CA GLY A 129 -8.24 -4.32 -18.16
C GLY A 129 -7.34 -4.42 -16.93
N SER A 130 -7.67 -3.71 -15.86
CA SER A 130 -6.86 -3.70 -14.64
C SER A 130 -6.87 -5.05 -13.90
N ARG A 131 -5.78 -5.35 -13.24
CA ARG A 131 -5.64 -6.42 -12.26
C ARG A 131 -6.35 -6.06 -10.97
N VAL A 132 -7.07 -7.00 -10.39
CA VAL A 132 -7.82 -6.75 -9.16
C VAL A 132 -7.56 -7.85 -8.12
N PHE A 133 -7.45 -7.46 -6.85
CA PHE A 133 -7.35 -8.38 -5.74
C PHE A 133 -8.45 -8.12 -4.71
N CYS A 134 -9.08 -9.21 -4.24
CA CYS A 134 -10.19 -9.11 -3.33
C CYS A 134 -9.73 -9.17 -1.88
N ARG A 135 -10.14 -8.18 -1.08
CA ARG A 135 -9.82 -8.15 0.34
C ARG A 135 -10.77 -9.03 1.13
N LEU A 136 -10.20 -9.93 1.93
CA LEU A 136 -10.94 -10.80 2.83
C LEU A 136 -11.07 -10.18 4.22
N VAL A 137 -12.20 -10.43 4.87
CA VAL A 137 -12.33 -10.17 6.30
C VAL A 137 -11.70 -11.33 7.07
N THR A 138 -10.83 -11.00 8.02
CA THR A 138 -10.26 -11.98 8.94
C THR A 138 -10.83 -11.77 10.33
N LYS A 139 -10.91 -12.82 11.15
CA LYS A 139 -11.47 -12.72 12.52
C LYS A 139 -10.59 -11.90 13.46
N GLY A 140 -9.32 -11.65 13.11
CA GLY A 140 -8.39 -10.87 13.92
C GLY A 140 -8.12 -11.50 15.30
N GLU A 141 -8.26 -12.82 15.42
CA GLU A 141 -8.02 -13.54 16.68
C GLU A 141 -6.55 -13.34 17.10
N GLY A 142 -6.34 -12.83 18.31
CA GLY A 142 -5.00 -12.55 18.84
C GLY A 142 -4.42 -11.17 18.48
N ALA A 143 -5.15 -10.31 17.78
CA ALA A 143 -4.71 -8.95 17.52
C ALA A 143 -5.06 -8.02 18.69
N ASP A 144 -4.08 -7.23 19.17
CA ASP A 144 -4.30 -6.21 20.20
C ASP A 144 -5.29 -5.13 19.74
N TRP A 145 -5.40 -4.91 18.43
CA TRP A 145 -6.35 -3.99 17.80
C TRP A 145 -7.01 -4.63 16.58
N PRO A 146 -8.21 -5.24 16.70
CA PRO A 146 -8.88 -5.88 15.59
C PRO A 146 -9.40 -4.85 14.56
N LEU A 147 -8.67 -4.72 13.45
CA LEU A 147 -9.07 -3.87 12.30
C LEU A 147 -10.06 -4.57 11.35
N SER A 148 -10.43 -5.81 11.63
CA SER A 148 -11.18 -6.72 10.77
C SER A 148 -12.65 -6.35 10.52
N LYS A 149 -13.17 -5.29 11.15
CA LYS A 149 -14.58 -4.90 11.03
C LYS A 149 -14.86 -3.80 10.00
N LYS A 150 -13.83 -3.23 9.36
CA LYS A 150 -14.01 -2.06 8.47
C LYS A 150 -14.07 -2.44 7.00
N PHE A 151 -13.29 -3.40 6.56
CA PHE A 151 -13.10 -3.74 5.16
C PHE A 151 -12.96 -5.25 4.99
N GLY A 152 -13.17 -5.67 3.75
CA GLY A 152 -13.09 -7.07 3.36
C GLY A 152 -14.45 -7.74 3.31
N CYS A 153 -14.56 -8.79 2.52
CA CYS A 153 -15.75 -9.64 2.41
C CYS A 153 -15.44 -11.07 2.87
N GLN A 154 -16.47 -11.87 3.05
CA GLN A 154 -16.34 -13.29 3.35
C GLN A 154 -15.74 -14.04 2.16
N VAL A 155 -15.10 -15.19 2.43
CA VAL A 155 -14.40 -15.99 1.41
C VAL A 155 -15.33 -16.38 0.26
N GLU A 156 -16.56 -16.78 0.56
CA GLU A 156 -17.56 -17.21 -0.41
C GLU A 156 -17.98 -16.05 -1.35
N ILE A 157 -18.03 -14.82 -0.80
CA ILE A 157 -18.29 -13.60 -1.59
C ILE A 157 -17.09 -13.27 -2.48
N ALA A 158 -15.88 -13.37 -1.94
CA ALA A 158 -14.66 -13.11 -2.70
C ALA A 158 -14.49 -14.08 -3.87
N GLU A 159 -14.83 -15.36 -3.67
CA GLU A 159 -14.81 -16.38 -4.72
C GLU A 159 -15.76 -16.02 -5.87
N ASP A 160 -17.03 -15.66 -5.58
CA ASP A 160 -17.99 -15.21 -6.59
C ASP A 160 -17.51 -13.93 -7.30
N LEU A 161 -17.02 -12.92 -6.55
CA LEU A 161 -16.55 -11.66 -7.11
C LEU A 161 -15.36 -11.87 -8.06
N LEU A 162 -14.38 -12.67 -7.66
CA LEU A 162 -13.19 -12.95 -8.50
C LEU A 162 -13.56 -13.77 -9.74
N ALA A 163 -14.50 -14.73 -9.63
CA ALA A 163 -14.98 -15.48 -10.78
C ALA A 163 -15.65 -14.58 -11.81
N ARG A 164 -16.40 -13.57 -11.36
CA ARG A 164 -17.14 -12.63 -12.22
C ARG A 164 -16.32 -11.43 -12.69
N ALA A 165 -15.11 -11.21 -12.15
CA ALA A 165 -14.30 -10.04 -12.51
C ALA A 165 -14.05 -9.91 -14.01
N LYS A 166 -13.89 -11.03 -14.71
CA LYS A 166 -13.71 -11.08 -16.18
C LYS A 166 -14.91 -10.56 -16.94
N ASP A 167 -16.13 -10.73 -16.44
CA ASP A 167 -17.36 -10.23 -17.07
C ASP A 167 -17.40 -8.70 -17.06
N TYR A 168 -16.64 -8.07 -16.15
CA TYR A 168 -16.47 -6.62 -16.06
C TYR A 168 -15.20 -6.11 -16.74
N GLY A 169 -14.53 -6.96 -17.54
CA GLY A 169 -13.29 -6.60 -18.24
C GLY A 169 -12.08 -6.46 -17.33
N LEU A 170 -12.10 -7.06 -16.13
CA LEU A 170 -11.04 -7.02 -15.14
C LEU A 170 -10.25 -8.34 -15.12
N GLN A 171 -9.04 -8.30 -14.62
CA GLN A 171 -8.16 -9.45 -14.47
C GLN A 171 -8.06 -9.86 -12.99
N PRO A 172 -8.70 -10.97 -12.55
CA PRO A 172 -8.54 -11.46 -11.19
C PRO A 172 -7.07 -11.83 -10.95
N HIS A 173 -6.48 -11.23 -9.89
CA HIS A 173 -5.05 -11.36 -9.59
C HIS A 173 -4.81 -12.11 -8.27
N GLY A 174 -5.66 -11.93 -7.26
CA GLY A 174 -5.50 -12.59 -5.98
C GLY A 174 -6.42 -12.07 -4.88
N ILE A 175 -6.02 -12.39 -3.66
CA ILE A 175 -6.70 -12.01 -2.42
C ILE A 175 -5.72 -11.32 -1.45
N SER A 176 -6.23 -10.54 -0.49
CA SER A 176 -5.45 -9.95 0.60
C SER A 176 -6.17 -10.05 1.95
#